data_e726cbc48b0293c37ed95776789d9c12
#
_entry.id   e726cbc48b0293c37ed95776789d9c12
#
_cell.length_a   1.000
_cell.length_b   1.000
_cell.length_c   1.000
_cell.angle_alpha   90.00
_cell.angle_beta   90.00
_cell.angle_gamma   90.00
#
_symmetry.space_group_name_H-M   'P 1'
#
loop_
_entity.id
_entity.type
_entity.pdbx_description
1 polymer ?
#
loop_
_entity_poly.entity_id
_entity_poly.type
_entity_poly.pdbx_seq_one_letter_code
_entity_poly.pdbx_strand_id
1 'polypeptide(L)'
;MRFVPSLLLLALPLCVQTNPLGAQTNGSLDFLNHNRPVLDAHNCYPYEGKWADRVDRALKTGFPVGIEQDMAWYVDPATGKGRAVVSHDDKTKGSEPTLRDYFFERVRPIMEKALAENDRAHWPLIVLHFDFKSVEAPLLHAVWELLGEYQAWITTAIKTADPRQLAPFDTKPLLVLTEDSDQQEEVFFKQAPVGSRLRVFGSAHTKAIPSKPTAEHDRLLATLPPEQLLAEPPTNYRRWWNNSWFAVEQGGQHKAGEWTAADDRRLRALVDHAHRMGYWIRFYTLDGFGAGEDKGWGNGYNFGSREAVLARWKAAIAAGVNLIASDQYEDLAAVMR
;
A
#
# COMPACT_ATOMS: atom_id res chain seq x y z
N MET A 1 -46.06 -72.07 9.70
CA MET A 1 -45.85 -70.95 8.81
C MET A 1 -45.46 -69.74 9.66
N ARG A 2 -44.17 -69.42 9.72
CA ARG A 2 -43.66 -68.21 10.42
C ARG A 2 -43.13 -67.26 9.37
N PHE A 3 -43.72 -66.06 9.25
CA PHE A 3 -43.24 -64.97 8.40
C PHE A 3 -42.13 -64.26 9.11
N VAL A 4 -41.00 -64.12 8.40
CA VAL A 4 -39.86 -63.26 8.79
C VAL A 4 -39.91 -61.99 7.92
N PRO A 5 -39.98 -60.80 8.48
CA PRO A 5 -39.89 -59.58 7.67
C PRO A 5 -38.48 -59.25 7.38
N SER A 6 -38.16 -59.08 6.08
CA SER A 6 -36.87 -58.55 5.59
C SER A 6 -36.77 -57.05 5.85
N LEU A 7 -35.77 -56.68 6.59
CA LEU A 7 -35.40 -55.28 6.82
C LEU A 7 -34.57 -54.77 5.62
N LEU A 8 -35.12 -53.84 4.86
CA LEU A 8 -34.45 -53.16 3.78
C LEU A 8 -33.61 -52.00 4.39
N LEU A 9 -32.28 -52.13 4.45
CA LEU A 9 -31.40 -51.03 4.79
C LEU A 9 -31.26 -50.10 3.58
N LEU A 10 -31.89 -48.91 3.67
CA LEU A 10 -31.59 -47.81 2.75
C LEU A 10 -30.23 -47.19 3.13
N ALA A 11 -29.24 -47.41 2.31
CA ALA A 11 -27.98 -46.68 2.37
C ALA A 11 -28.16 -45.28 1.74
N LEU A 12 -28.21 -44.25 2.56
CA LEU A 12 -28.11 -42.85 2.10
C LEU A 12 -26.66 -42.56 1.66
N PRO A 13 -26.44 -42.01 0.46
CA PRO A 13 -25.10 -41.57 0.08
C PRO A 13 -24.75 -40.36 0.94
N LEU A 14 -23.63 -40.46 1.70
CA LEU A 14 -22.98 -39.34 2.30
C LEU A 14 -22.43 -38.45 1.14
N CYS A 15 -23.13 -37.39 0.81
CA CYS A 15 -22.55 -36.29 0.04
C CYS A 15 -21.43 -35.64 0.90
N VAL A 16 -20.21 -36.06 0.68
CA VAL A 16 -19.04 -35.28 1.12
C VAL A 16 -19.08 -34.00 0.30
N GLN A 17 -19.63 -32.95 0.88
CA GLN A 17 -19.40 -31.59 0.39
C GLN A 17 -17.91 -31.30 0.56
N THR A 18 -17.14 -31.46 -0.53
CA THR A 18 -15.84 -30.83 -0.64
C THR A 18 -16.12 -29.33 -0.69
N ASN A 19 -15.97 -28.68 0.46
CA ASN A 19 -15.84 -27.23 0.46
C ASN A 19 -14.70 -26.91 -0.52
N PRO A 20 -14.93 -26.07 -1.57
CA PRO A 20 -13.81 -25.52 -2.30
C PRO A 20 -12.95 -24.84 -1.25
N LEU A 21 -11.63 -25.09 -1.31
CA LEU A 21 -10.63 -24.42 -0.51
C LEU A 21 -11.03 -22.95 -0.43
N GLY A 22 -11.62 -22.55 0.69
CA GLY A 22 -12.00 -21.19 0.92
C GLY A 22 -10.73 -20.37 0.74
N ALA A 23 -10.73 -19.44 -0.22
CA ALA A 23 -9.76 -18.39 -0.22
C ALA A 23 -9.71 -17.90 1.22
N GLN A 24 -8.59 -18.14 1.92
CA GLN A 24 -8.36 -17.52 3.22
C GLN A 24 -8.38 -16.04 2.91
N THR A 25 -9.54 -15.42 3.15
CA THR A 25 -9.65 -13.98 3.13
C THR A 25 -8.49 -13.51 4.01
N ASN A 26 -7.51 -12.87 3.40
CA ASN A 26 -6.46 -12.16 4.12
C ASN A 26 -7.16 -11.46 5.26
N GLY A 27 -6.84 -11.82 6.50
CA GLY A 27 -7.56 -11.42 7.69
C GLY A 27 -7.96 -9.98 7.64
N SER A 28 -9.05 -9.82 7.14
CA SER A 28 -9.79 -8.83 6.42
C SER A 28 -9.07 -7.50 6.19
N LEU A 29 -9.21 -7.00 5.00
CA LEU A 29 -9.08 -5.57 4.66
C LEU A 29 -9.81 -4.68 5.68
N ASP A 30 -10.74 -5.23 6.44
CA ASP A 30 -11.51 -4.58 7.49
C ASP A 30 -10.66 -3.89 8.55
N PHE A 31 -9.49 -4.43 8.88
CA PHE A 31 -8.69 -3.77 9.90
C PHE A 31 -8.08 -2.44 9.42
N LEU A 32 -7.91 -2.27 8.09
CA LEU A 32 -7.39 -1.01 7.57
C LEU A 32 -8.38 0.14 7.74
N ASN A 33 -9.65 -0.10 7.50
CA ASN A 33 -10.56 1.03 7.34
C ASN A 33 -12.05 0.69 7.38
N HIS A 34 -12.42 -0.48 7.85
CA HIS A 34 -13.83 -0.93 7.85
C HIS A 34 -14.50 -0.79 6.47
N ASN A 35 -13.82 -1.27 5.42
CA ASN A 35 -14.25 -1.20 4.01
C ASN A 35 -14.37 0.22 3.42
N ARG A 36 -13.74 1.22 4.03
CA ARG A 36 -13.60 2.56 3.43
C ARG A 36 -12.20 2.72 2.86
N PRO A 37 -12.01 3.46 1.74
CA PRO A 37 -10.68 3.74 1.24
C PRO A 37 -9.87 4.57 2.25
N VAL A 38 -8.57 4.31 2.29
CA VAL A 38 -7.59 5.10 3.05
C VAL A 38 -7.10 6.23 2.15
N LEU A 39 -7.19 7.48 2.62
CA LEU A 39 -6.40 8.54 2.03
C LEU A 39 -4.93 8.21 2.24
N ASP A 40 -4.14 8.18 1.18
CA ASP A 40 -2.70 8.00 1.25
C ASP A 40 -2.01 9.31 0.84
N ALA A 41 -1.36 9.95 1.81
CA ALA A 41 -0.65 11.21 1.60
C ALA A 41 0.60 10.94 0.77
N HIS A 42 0.49 11.11 -0.53
CA HIS A 42 1.56 10.95 -1.51
C HIS A 42 2.58 12.07 -1.37
N ASN A 43 3.86 11.80 -1.67
CA ASN A 43 4.96 12.77 -1.54
C ASN A 43 5.01 13.44 -0.14
N CYS A 44 4.76 12.71 0.93
CA CYS A 44 4.61 13.27 2.27
C CYS A 44 5.95 13.50 2.97
N TYR A 45 6.83 14.27 2.34
CA TYR A 45 8.18 14.64 2.81
C TYR A 45 8.49 16.11 2.53
N PRO A 46 9.49 16.73 3.22
CA PRO A 46 9.93 18.07 2.87
C PRO A 46 10.71 18.03 1.54
N TYR A 47 10.44 19.01 0.69
CA TYR A 47 11.15 19.19 -0.56
C TYR A 47 11.89 20.52 -0.57
N GLU A 48 13.21 20.51 -0.79
CA GLU A 48 14.09 21.69 -0.74
C GLU A 48 13.90 22.58 0.51
N GLY A 49 13.65 21.96 1.67
CA GLY A 49 13.40 22.66 2.93
C GLY A 49 12.02 23.29 3.06
N LYS A 50 11.15 23.09 2.07
CA LYS A 50 9.74 23.52 2.10
C LYS A 50 8.81 22.38 2.50
N TRP A 51 7.58 22.72 2.86
CA TRP A 51 6.49 21.77 3.16
C TRP A 51 6.84 20.73 4.23
N ALA A 52 7.61 21.14 5.23
CA ALA A 52 7.98 20.27 6.36
C ALA A 52 6.77 19.85 7.23
N ASP A 53 5.62 20.45 7.02
CA ASP A 53 4.35 20.19 7.71
C ASP A 53 3.48 19.11 7.06
N ARG A 54 3.93 18.46 5.99
CA ARG A 54 3.11 17.48 5.24
C ARG A 54 2.59 16.35 6.10
N VAL A 55 3.40 15.76 6.99
CA VAL A 55 2.94 14.72 7.92
C VAL A 55 1.84 15.28 8.84
N ASP A 56 2.02 16.48 9.37
CA ASP A 56 1.02 17.11 10.25
C ASP A 56 -0.30 17.40 9.52
N ARG A 57 -0.21 17.79 8.24
CA ARG A 57 -1.38 17.99 7.37
C ARG A 57 -2.10 16.67 7.10
N ALA A 58 -1.34 15.61 6.76
CA ALA A 58 -1.90 14.28 6.56
C ALA A 58 -2.64 13.79 7.81
N LEU A 59 -2.02 13.87 8.98
CA LEU A 59 -2.63 13.46 10.26
C LEU A 59 -3.90 14.26 10.60
N LYS A 60 -3.96 15.54 10.23
CA LYS A 60 -5.16 16.38 10.43
C LYS A 60 -6.35 16.01 9.56
N THR A 61 -6.16 15.22 8.50
CA THR A 61 -7.27 14.71 7.67
C THR A 61 -8.13 13.70 8.40
N GLY A 62 -7.60 13.08 9.46
CA GLY A 62 -8.27 12.04 10.24
C GLY A 62 -7.73 10.65 9.93
N PHE A 63 -8.33 9.63 10.54
CA PHE A 63 -7.90 8.24 10.43
C PHE A 63 -9.00 7.37 9.82
N PRO A 64 -8.63 6.28 9.10
CA PRO A 64 -7.28 5.84 8.76
C PRO A 64 -6.59 6.77 7.76
N VAL A 65 -5.25 6.85 7.80
CA VAL A 65 -4.45 7.66 6.86
C VAL A 65 -3.18 6.91 6.46
N GLY A 66 -2.84 6.96 5.18
CA GLY A 66 -1.55 6.56 4.64
C GLY A 66 -0.59 7.74 4.61
N ILE A 67 0.69 7.49 4.82
CA ILE A 67 1.76 8.49 4.78
C ILE A 67 2.94 7.88 4.03
N GLU A 68 3.20 8.38 2.83
CA GLU A 68 4.33 7.97 2.02
C GLU A 68 5.60 8.69 2.46
N GLN A 69 6.67 7.93 2.62
CA GLN A 69 8.00 8.45 2.94
C GLN A 69 9.01 7.97 1.92
N ASP A 70 9.59 8.90 1.19
CA ASP A 70 10.67 8.63 0.28
C ASP A 70 11.99 8.53 1.05
N MET A 71 12.75 7.47 0.78
CA MET A 71 13.94 7.14 1.54
C MET A 71 15.19 7.10 0.67
N ALA A 72 16.25 7.76 1.13
CA ALA A 72 17.55 7.76 0.47
C ALA A 72 18.69 7.52 1.48
N TRP A 73 19.88 7.16 0.96
CA TRP A 73 21.07 6.97 1.75
C TRP A 73 21.98 8.18 1.65
N TYR A 74 22.23 8.86 2.75
CA TYR A 74 23.21 9.94 2.83
C TYR A 74 24.52 9.40 3.39
N VAL A 75 25.65 9.78 2.75
CA VAL A 75 27.00 9.53 3.27
C VAL A 75 27.66 10.87 3.54
N ASP A 76 28.04 11.11 4.78
CA ASP A 76 28.74 12.31 5.19
C ASP A 76 30.15 12.32 4.55
N PRO A 77 30.46 13.33 3.70
CA PRO A 77 31.72 13.36 2.98
C PRO A 77 32.95 13.58 3.88
N ALA A 78 32.76 14.12 5.08
CA ALA A 78 33.85 14.38 6.02
C ALA A 78 34.21 13.16 6.85
N THR A 79 33.21 12.32 7.19
CA THR A 79 33.40 11.20 8.11
C THR A 79 33.23 9.83 7.46
N GLY A 80 32.66 9.76 6.25
CA GLY A 80 32.30 8.53 5.56
C GLY A 80 31.13 7.78 6.22
N LYS A 81 30.49 8.34 7.26
CA LYS A 81 29.35 7.70 7.93
C LYS A 81 28.07 7.87 7.14
N GLY A 82 27.35 6.75 6.93
CA GLY A 82 26.06 6.76 6.27
C GLY A 82 24.88 6.82 7.24
N ARG A 83 23.75 7.35 6.78
CA ARG A 83 22.46 7.32 7.48
C ARG A 83 21.28 7.34 6.52
N ALA A 84 20.17 6.74 6.93
CA ALA A 84 18.90 6.84 6.23
C ALA A 84 18.29 8.24 6.43
N VAL A 85 17.83 8.85 5.35
CA VAL A 85 17.19 10.16 5.36
C VAL A 85 15.89 10.13 4.56
N VAL A 86 14.97 11.03 4.89
CA VAL A 86 13.74 11.25 4.12
C VAL A 86 14.05 12.22 2.98
N SER A 87 14.03 11.71 1.75
CA SER A 87 14.35 12.49 0.55
C SER A 87 13.80 11.81 -0.70
N HIS A 88 13.25 12.60 -1.62
CA HIS A 88 12.92 12.15 -2.97
C HIS A 88 14.17 11.99 -3.84
N ASP A 89 15.19 12.81 -3.60
CA ASP A 89 16.40 12.77 -4.38
C ASP A 89 17.39 11.72 -3.82
N ASP A 90 18.01 10.98 -4.71
CA ASP A 90 19.15 10.11 -4.39
C ASP A 90 20.42 10.94 -4.08
N LYS A 91 20.48 12.21 -4.56
CA LYS A 91 21.56 13.17 -4.30
C LYS A 91 21.30 13.98 -3.04
N THR A 92 21.50 13.33 -1.91
CA THR A 92 21.28 13.91 -0.59
C THR A 92 22.35 14.95 -0.22
N LYS A 93 21.96 15.95 0.60
CA LYS A 93 22.82 17.10 1.00
C LYS A 93 23.24 17.02 2.48
N GLY A 94 22.64 16.13 3.27
CA GLY A 94 22.90 15.97 4.69
C GLY A 94 22.04 16.84 5.61
N SER A 95 21.19 17.70 5.03
CA SER A 95 20.19 18.49 5.79
C SER A 95 18.82 17.83 5.86
N GLU A 96 18.63 16.75 5.14
CA GLU A 96 17.38 15.99 5.11
C GLU A 96 17.11 15.38 6.48
N PRO A 97 15.83 15.35 6.93
CA PRO A 97 15.49 14.79 8.22
C PRO A 97 15.65 13.26 8.23
N THR A 98 15.87 12.71 9.43
CA THR A 98 15.76 11.26 9.62
C THR A 98 14.31 10.82 9.64
N LEU A 99 14.04 9.57 9.29
CA LEU A 99 12.69 8.98 9.43
C LEU A 99 12.20 9.01 10.88
N ARG A 100 13.12 8.85 11.85
CA ARG A 100 12.81 8.97 13.28
C ARG A 100 12.18 10.32 13.60
N ASP A 101 12.87 11.40 13.27
CA ASP A 101 12.45 12.75 13.63
C ASP A 101 11.24 13.22 12.81
N TYR A 102 11.22 12.87 11.52
CA TYR A 102 10.19 13.37 10.62
C TYR A 102 8.87 12.62 10.74
N PHE A 103 8.90 11.30 11.02
CA PHE A 103 7.70 10.47 11.11
C PHE A 103 7.47 9.95 12.53
N PHE A 104 8.37 9.12 13.06
CA PHE A 104 8.09 8.38 14.30
C PHE A 104 7.85 9.27 15.51
N GLU A 105 8.63 10.33 15.70
CA GLU A 105 8.42 11.23 16.84
C GLU A 105 7.15 12.08 16.70
N ARG A 106 6.69 12.36 15.47
CA ARG A 106 5.43 13.06 15.22
C ARG A 106 4.21 12.19 15.51
N VAL A 107 4.25 10.90 15.16
CA VAL A 107 3.14 9.98 15.42
C VAL A 107 3.19 9.38 16.85
N ARG A 108 4.30 9.51 17.57
CA ARG A 108 4.49 8.96 18.94
C ARG A 108 3.32 9.21 19.86
N PRO A 109 2.83 10.46 20.06
CA PRO A 109 1.72 10.73 20.99
C PRO A 109 0.44 9.97 20.60
N ILE A 110 0.21 9.79 19.29
CA ILE A 110 -0.95 9.08 18.75
C ILE A 110 -0.82 7.58 19.04
N MET A 111 0.35 7.00 18.76
CA MET A 111 0.62 5.58 18.93
C MET A 111 0.60 5.17 20.42
N GLU A 112 1.27 5.93 21.27
CA GLU A 112 1.32 5.67 22.70
C GLU A 112 -0.07 5.77 23.35
N LYS A 113 -0.86 6.77 22.97
CA LYS A 113 -2.25 6.90 23.42
C LYS A 113 -3.09 5.70 22.97
N ALA A 114 -3.02 5.33 21.68
CA ALA A 114 -3.78 4.21 21.14
C ALA A 114 -3.46 2.90 21.87
N LEU A 115 -2.18 2.63 22.13
CA LEU A 115 -1.77 1.42 22.85
C LEU A 115 -2.19 1.45 24.32
N ALA A 116 -2.13 2.61 24.97
CA ALA A 116 -2.55 2.77 26.37
C ALA A 116 -4.07 2.56 26.54
N GLU A 117 -4.87 3.11 25.64
CA GLU A 117 -6.32 2.93 25.61
C GLU A 117 -6.74 1.51 25.20
N ASN A 118 -5.93 0.84 24.37
CA ASN A 118 -6.13 -0.52 23.85
C ASN A 118 -7.52 -0.76 23.24
N ASP A 119 -8.16 0.29 22.72
CA ASP A 119 -9.42 0.20 22.00
C ASP A 119 -9.15 -0.16 20.52
N ARG A 120 -8.96 -1.46 20.28
CA ARG A 120 -8.57 -1.98 18.97
C ARG A 120 -9.58 -1.69 17.85
N ALA A 121 -10.86 -1.55 18.21
CA ALA A 121 -11.93 -1.27 17.24
C ALA A 121 -11.86 0.17 16.70
N HIS A 122 -11.26 1.08 17.45
CA HIS A 122 -11.18 2.50 17.10
C HIS A 122 -9.74 3.03 17.04
N TRP A 123 -8.77 2.16 16.85
CA TRP A 123 -7.39 2.60 16.69
C TRP A 123 -7.23 3.61 15.55
N PRO A 124 -6.43 4.66 15.74
CA PRO A 124 -6.07 5.61 14.69
C PRO A 124 -5.07 4.96 13.74
N LEU A 125 -5.56 4.12 12.82
CA LEU A 125 -4.69 3.38 11.92
C LEU A 125 -3.91 4.31 11.00
N ILE A 126 -2.57 4.16 11.00
CA ILE A 126 -1.65 4.80 10.07
C ILE A 126 -1.02 3.72 9.19
N VAL A 127 -0.95 3.97 7.89
CA VAL A 127 -0.17 3.17 6.94
C VAL A 127 1.10 3.97 6.59
N LEU A 128 2.26 3.50 7.04
CA LEU A 128 3.55 4.03 6.60
C LEU A 128 3.92 3.31 5.29
N HIS A 129 4.02 4.05 4.21
CA HIS A 129 4.41 3.54 2.92
C HIS A 129 5.80 4.05 2.55
N PHE A 130 6.73 3.15 2.20
CA PHE A 130 8.07 3.51 1.75
C PHE A 130 8.18 3.49 0.23
N ASP A 131 8.70 4.59 -0.32
CA ASP A 131 9.29 4.66 -1.66
C ASP A 131 10.81 4.86 -1.52
N PHE A 132 11.58 3.80 -1.78
CA PHE A 132 13.04 3.86 -1.69
C PHE A 132 13.64 4.39 -2.99
N LYS A 133 14.22 5.58 -2.94
CA LYS A 133 14.92 6.21 -4.09
C LYS A 133 16.29 5.59 -4.35
N SER A 134 16.81 4.88 -3.37
CA SER A 134 17.98 4.02 -3.50
C SER A 134 17.77 2.72 -2.72
N VAL A 135 18.44 1.64 -3.10
CA VAL A 135 18.17 0.29 -2.55
C VAL A 135 19.44 -0.35 -2.00
N GLU A 136 20.40 0.46 -1.57
CA GLU A 136 21.62 -0.05 -0.94
C GLU A 136 21.28 -0.80 0.35
N ALA A 137 21.94 -1.95 0.53
CA ALA A 137 21.73 -2.77 1.71
C ALA A 137 21.88 -2.00 3.05
N PRO A 138 22.83 -1.05 3.22
CA PRO A 138 22.91 -0.26 4.45
C PRO A 138 21.66 0.58 4.73
N LEU A 139 21.02 1.17 3.70
CA LEU A 139 19.76 1.90 3.87
C LEU A 139 18.65 0.98 4.35
N LEU A 140 18.45 -0.15 3.66
CA LEU A 140 17.39 -1.09 3.98
C LEU A 140 17.58 -1.70 5.38
N HIS A 141 18.82 -2.03 5.76
CA HIS A 141 19.12 -2.51 7.11
C HIS A 141 18.87 -1.44 8.18
N ALA A 142 19.30 -0.19 7.93
CA ALA A 142 19.07 0.90 8.90
C ALA A 142 17.57 1.15 9.13
N VAL A 143 16.75 1.07 8.06
CA VAL A 143 15.29 1.16 8.18
C VAL A 143 14.73 -0.06 8.94
N TRP A 144 15.19 -1.28 8.64
CA TRP A 144 14.75 -2.48 9.33
C TRP A 144 15.06 -2.45 10.85
N GLU A 145 16.23 -1.95 11.23
CA GLU A 145 16.62 -1.78 12.64
C GLU A 145 15.74 -0.73 13.32
N LEU A 146 15.53 0.43 12.67
CA LEU A 146 14.67 1.48 13.19
C LEU A 146 13.25 0.97 13.42
N LEU A 147 12.67 0.22 12.48
CA LEU A 147 11.35 -0.40 12.66
C LEU A 147 11.33 -1.39 13.84
N GLY A 148 12.47 -1.99 14.16
CA GLY A 148 12.63 -2.85 15.35
C GLY A 148 12.42 -2.10 16.67
N GLU A 149 12.88 -0.86 16.76
CA GLU A 149 12.71 -0.02 17.94
C GLU A 149 11.22 0.35 18.19
N TYR A 150 10.45 0.48 17.12
CA TYR A 150 9.02 0.82 17.16
C TYR A 150 8.10 -0.40 16.96
N GLN A 151 8.61 -1.62 17.05
CA GLN A 151 7.84 -2.84 16.75
C GLN A 151 6.54 -2.95 17.56
N ALA A 152 6.47 -2.38 18.76
CA ALA A 152 5.26 -2.38 19.58
C ALA A 152 4.07 -1.67 18.92
N TRP A 153 4.33 -0.74 18.00
CA TRP A 153 3.31 0.02 17.26
C TRP A 153 2.91 -0.66 15.96
N ILE A 154 3.78 -1.59 15.46
CA ILE A 154 3.72 -2.07 14.07
C ILE A 154 2.92 -3.37 13.98
N THR A 155 1.97 -3.41 13.06
CA THR A 155 1.31 -4.63 12.59
C THR A 155 2.35 -5.58 12.02
N THR A 156 2.39 -6.81 12.53
CA THR A 156 3.37 -7.82 12.14
C THR A 156 2.69 -9.11 11.69
N ALA A 157 3.43 -9.96 10.96
CA ALA A 157 3.06 -11.34 10.72
C ALA A 157 4.26 -12.25 11.02
N ILE A 158 4.00 -13.50 11.39
CA ILE A 158 5.09 -14.47 11.58
C ILE A 158 5.61 -14.92 10.21
N LYS A 159 6.93 -14.91 10.01
CA LYS A 159 7.54 -15.47 8.80
C LYS A 159 7.32 -16.98 8.75
N THR A 160 6.64 -17.44 7.71
CA THR A 160 6.40 -18.85 7.43
C THR A 160 7.56 -19.49 6.64
N ALA A 161 7.70 -20.79 6.73
CA ALA A 161 8.70 -21.53 5.94
C ALA A 161 8.34 -21.58 4.44
N ASP A 162 7.05 -21.71 4.12
CA ASP A 162 6.54 -21.57 2.76
C ASP A 162 5.99 -20.15 2.58
N PRO A 163 6.56 -19.34 1.69
CA PRO A 163 6.07 -17.96 1.43
C PRO A 163 4.60 -17.90 1.01
N ARG A 164 4.06 -18.95 0.43
CA ARG A 164 2.65 -19.03 0.02
C ARG A 164 1.68 -19.27 1.19
N GLN A 165 2.21 -19.70 2.33
CA GLN A 165 1.43 -19.81 3.55
C GLN A 165 1.32 -18.46 4.23
N LEU A 166 0.16 -17.83 4.13
CA LEU A 166 -0.10 -16.53 4.74
C LEU A 166 -0.26 -16.68 6.26
N ALA A 167 0.62 -16.07 7.04
CA ALA A 167 0.38 -15.91 8.48
C ALA A 167 -0.62 -14.77 8.74
N PRO A 168 -1.49 -14.89 9.74
CA PRO A 168 -2.37 -13.81 10.15
C PRO A 168 -1.57 -12.60 10.66
N PHE A 169 -2.15 -11.42 10.54
CA PHE A 169 -1.59 -10.22 11.13
C PHE A 169 -1.82 -10.18 12.64
N ASP A 170 -0.77 -9.83 13.38
CA ASP A 170 -0.87 -9.29 14.73
C ASP A 170 -1.04 -7.77 14.58
N THR A 171 -2.31 -7.34 14.52
CA THR A 171 -2.68 -5.95 14.18
C THR A 171 -2.29 -4.99 15.27
N LYS A 172 -1.74 -3.84 14.86
CA LYS A 172 -1.33 -2.70 15.66
C LYS A 172 -1.73 -1.40 14.93
N PRO A 173 -1.65 -0.23 15.57
CA PRO A 173 -2.06 1.02 14.94
C PRO A 173 -1.22 1.46 13.73
N LEU A 174 -0.04 0.88 13.51
CA LEU A 174 0.84 1.20 12.38
C LEU A 174 1.01 -0.02 11.47
N LEU A 175 0.64 0.11 10.19
CA LEU A 175 0.98 -0.86 9.14
C LEU A 175 2.10 -0.29 8.28
N VAL A 176 3.12 -1.10 7.95
CA VAL A 176 4.24 -0.65 7.12
C VAL A 176 4.23 -1.40 5.79
N LEU A 177 4.18 -0.65 4.69
CA LEU A 177 4.18 -1.15 3.32
C LEU A 177 5.43 -0.66 2.57
N THR A 178 5.84 -1.41 1.54
CA THR A 178 6.94 -1.05 0.66
C THR A 178 6.69 -1.53 -0.77
N GLU A 179 7.48 -1.01 -1.71
CA GLU A 179 7.32 -1.23 -3.14
C GLU A 179 7.66 -2.66 -3.60
N ASP A 180 7.47 -2.88 -4.89
CA ASP A 180 7.91 -4.09 -5.59
C ASP A 180 9.41 -4.00 -5.90
N SER A 181 10.23 -4.64 -5.08
CA SER A 181 11.69 -4.66 -5.22
C SER A 181 12.28 -5.96 -4.65
N ASP A 182 13.12 -6.62 -5.46
CA ASP A 182 13.82 -7.83 -5.04
C ASP A 182 14.84 -7.56 -3.93
N GLN A 183 15.46 -6.37 -3.92
CA GLN A 183 16.41 -5.96 -2.89
C GLN A 183 15.72 -5.73 -1.54
N GLN A 184 14.54 -5.12 -1.57
CA GLN A 184 13.71 -4.93 -0.37
C GLN A 184 13.20 -6.27 0.16
N GLU A 185 12.74 -7.17 -0.72
CA GLU A 185 12.32 -8.51 -0.33
C GLU A 185 13.50 -9.31 0.26
N GLU A 186 14.69 -9.16 -0.30
CA GLU A 186 15.89 -9.81 0.24
C GLU A 186 16.12 -9.44 1.71
N VAL A 187 16.12 -8.13 2.02
CA VAL A 187 16.41 -7.65 3.38
C VAL A 187 15.22 -7.86 4.33
N PHE A 188 14.02 -7.46 3.90
CA PHE A 188 12.86 -7.41 4.81
C PHE A 188 12.17 -8.76 4.98
N PHE A 189 12.41 -9.71 4.08
CA PHE A 189 11.79 -11.01 4.13
C PHE A 189 12.79 -12.17 4.10
N LYS A 190 13.63 -12.29 3.06
CA LYS A 190 14.44 -13.51 2.90
C LYS A 190 15.45 -13.68 4.01
N GLN A 191 16.12 -12.63 4.44
CA GLN A 191 17.10 -12.66 5.53
C GLN A 191 16.47 -12.81 6.93
N ALA A 192 15.18 -12.51 7.10
CA ALA A 192 14.50 -12.71 8.36
C ALA A 192 14.41 -14.22 8.69
N PRO A 193 14.67 -14.68 9.92
CA PRO A 193 14.51 -16.08 10.31
C PRO A 193 13.05 -16.55 10.23
N VAL A 194 12.81 -17.82 9.85
CA VAL A 194 11.48 -18.44 9.95
C VAL A 194 11.03 -18.40 11.43
N GLY A 195 9.76 -18.02 11.65
CA GLY A 195 9.20 -17.82 12.98
C GLY A 195 9.43 -16.42 13.57
N SER A 196 10.27 -15.58 12.94
CA SER A 196 10.42 -14.19 13.36
C SER A 196 9.25 -13.30 12.87
N ARG A 197 9.15 -12.09 13.42
CA ARG A 197 8.12 -11.12 13.05
C ARG A 197 8.55 -10.29 11.84
N LEU A 198 7.77 -10.38 10.77
CA LEU A 198 7.85 -9.46 9.64
C LEU A 198 7.17 -8.15 10.03
N ARG A 199 7.82 -7.03 9.75
CA ARG A 199 7.37 -5.66 10.09
C ARG A 199 7.04 -4.83 8.87
N VAL A 200 7.36 -5.30 7.67
CA VAL A 200 7.16 -4.63 6.38
C VAL A 200 6.54 -5.61 5.41
N PHE A 201 5.61 -5.14 4.58
CA PHE A 201 4.94 -5.95 3.57
C PHE A 201 5.09 -5.31 2.19
N GLY A 202 5.61 -6.11 1.24
CA GLY A 202 5.91 -5.67 -0.12
C GLY A 202 4.70 -5.67 -1.04
N SER A 203 4.78 -4.86 -2.08
CA SER A 203 3.84 -4.88 -3.20
C SER A 203 4.02 -6.15 -4.05
N ALA A 204 2.93 -6.56 -4.71
CA ALA A 204 2.95 -7.62 -5.71
C ALA A 204 3.78 -7.21 -6.94
N HIS A 205 4.37 -8.19 -7.61
CA HIS A 205 4.96 -7.97 -8.93
C HIS A 205 3.88 -7.69 -9.97
N THR A 206 4.01 -6.58 -10.68
CA THR A 206 3.25 -6.35 -11.91
C THR A 206 4.00 -7.02 -13.06
N LYS A 207 3.46 -8.15 -13.52
CA LYS A 207 4.07 -8.95 -14.59
C LYS A 207 3.66 -8.49 -15.99
N ALA A 208 4.29 -9.08 -16.99
CA ALA A 208 4.01 -8.90 -18.41
C ALA A 208 4.27 -7.49 -18.96
N ILE A 209 4.91 -6.61 -18.22
CA ILE A 209 5.31 -5.28 -18.69
C ILE A 209 6.83 -5.09 -18.52
N PRO A 210 7.49 -4.29 -19.38
CA PRO A 210 8.89 -3.92 -19.18
C PRO A 210 9.09 -3.18 -17.86
N SER A 211 10.20 -3.43 -17.16
CA SER A 211 10.51 -2.76 -15.88
C SER A 211 10.81 -1.27 -16.02
N LYS A 212 11.19 -0.80 -17.23
CA LYS A 212 11.49 0.61 -17.46
C LYS A 212 10.25 1.36 -17.93
N PRO A 213 10.02 2.59 -17.45
CA PRO A 213 8.91 3.43 -17.91
C PRO A 213 9.16 3.86 -19.36
N THR A 214 8.46 3.24 -20.27
CA THR A 214 8.47 3.52 -21.73
C THR A 214 7.04 3.62 -22.22
N ALA A 215 6.85 4.18 -23.42
CA ALA A 215 5.52 4.22 -24.03
C ALA A 215 4.89 2.82 -24.18
N GLU A 216 5.70 1.78 -24.39
CA GLU A 216 5.23 0.40 -24.42
C GLU A 216 4.84 -0.11 -23.05
N HIS A 217 5.62 0.20 -22.00
CA HIS A 217 5.26 -0.07 -20.60
C HIS A 217 3.88 0.53 -20.28
N ASP A 218 3.68 1.82 -20.55
CA ASP A 218 2.44 2.53 -20.25
C ASP A 218 1.25 1.96 -21.03
N ARG A 219 1.48 1.62 -22.30
CA ARG A 219 0.47 0.97 -23.12
C ARG A 219 0.05 -0.38 -22.58
N LEU A 220 1.01 -1.24 -22.22
CA LEU A 220 0.74 -2.57 -21.69
C LEU A 220 0.05 -2.48 -20.32
N LEU A 221 0.52 -1.59 -19.46
CA LEU A 221 -0.09 -1.37 -18.15
C LEU A 221 -1.58 -0.99 -18.27
N ALA A 222 -1.94 -0.13 -19.22
CA ALA A 222 -3.32 0.31 -19.44
C ALA A 222 -4.21 -0.72 -20.16
N THR A 223 -3.64 -1.62 -20.97
CA THR A 223 -4.42 -2.45 -21.91
C THR A 223 -4.44 -3.93 -21.57
N LEU A 224 -3.44 -4.46 -20.88
CA LEU A 224 -3.43 -5.88 -20.52
C LEU A 224 -4.55 -6.21 -19.54
N PRO A 225 -5.16 -7.40 -19.64
CA PRO A 225 -6.12 -7.88 -18.66
C PRO A 225 -5.51 -7.90 -17.25
N PRO A 226 -6.31 -7.62 -16.20
CA PRO A 226 -5.84 -7.65 -14.81
C PRO A 226 -5.11 -8.95 -14.45
N GLU A 227 -5.58 -10.09 -14.97
CA GLU A 227 -5.02 -11.42 -14.74
C GLU A 227 -3.60 -11.60 -15.28
N GLN A 228 -3.23 -10.81 -16.29
CA GLN A 228 -1.87 -10.80 -16.82
C GLN A 228 -0.95 -9.84 -16.05
N LEU A 229 -1.50 -8.76 -15.51
CA LEU A 229 -0.75 -7.80 -14.70
C LEU A 229 -0.47 -8.37 -13.31
N LEU A 230 -1.47 -8.95 -12.67
CA LEU A 230 -1.41 -9.55 -11.34
C LEU A 230 -1.71 -11.05 -11.45
N ALA A 231 -0.69 -11.85 -11.75
CA ALA A 231 -0.84 -13.28 -12.02
C ALA A 231 -0.59 -14.17 -10.79
N GLU A 232 0.20 -13.70 -9.83
CA GLU A 232 0.61 -14.48 -8.66
C GLU A 232 -0.27 -14.17 -7.44
N PRO A 233 -0.64 -15.18 -6.64
CA PRO A 233 -1.34 -14.95 -5.39
C PRO A 233 -0.45 -14.26 -4.36
N PRO A 234 -1.05 -13.65 -3.29
CA PRO A 234 -0.28 -13.05 -2.22
C PRO A 234 0.63 -14.07 -1.54
N THR A 235 1.74 -13.55 -1.00
CA THR A 235 2.67 -14.33 -0.20
C THR A 235 2.68 -13.82 1.24
N ASN A 236 3.41 -14.50 2.11
CA ASN A 236 3.59 -14.05 3.48
C ASN A 236 4.21 -12.64 3.59
N TYR A 237 4.88 -12.18 2.53
CA TYR A 237 5.48 -10.85 2.41
C TYR A 237 4.68 -9.91 1.50
N ARG A 238 4.28 -10.34 0.29
CA ARG A 238 3.58 -9.50 -0.69
C ARG A 238 2.09 -9.52 -0.40
N ARG A 239 1.57 -8.38 0.10
CA ARG A 239 0.21 -8.29 0.62
C ARG A 239 -0.66 -7.24 -0.06
N TRP A 240 -0.10 -6.40 -0.89
CA TRP A 240 -0.77 -5.31 -1.57
C TRP A 240 -0.28 -5.18 -3.00
N TRP A 241 -0.97 -4.39 -3.81
CA TRP A 241 -0.61 -4.13 -5.19
C TRP A 241 -0.62 -2.63 -5.45
N ASN A 242 0.54 -2.05 -5.68
CA ASN A 242 0.71 -0.63 -5.96
C ASN A 242 0.68 -0.35 -7.45
N ASN A 243 -0.14 0.64 -7.87
CA ASN A 243 -0.30 0.99 -9.26
C ASN A 243 -0.34 2.50 -9.45
N SER A 244 0.32 2.99 -10.50
CA SER A 244 0.04 4.31 -11.01
C SER A 244 -1.32 4.33 -11.70
N TRP A 245 -1.94 5.53 -11.78
CA TRP A 245 -3.20 5.68 -12.51
C TRP A 245 -3.11 5.37 -14.00
N PHE A 246 -1.89 5.28 -14.56
CA PHE A 246 -1.63 4.79 -15.93
C PHE A 246 -2.20 3.39 -16.18
N ALA A 247 -2.41 2.59 -15.14
CA ALA A 247 -3.07 1.28 -15.26
C ALA A 247 -4.55 1.39 -15.63
N VAL A 248 -5.17 2.54 -15.36
CA VAL A 248 -6.58 2.81 -15.63
C VAL A 248 -6.76 3.59 -16.92
N GLU A 249 -6.08 4.72 -17.08
CA GLU A 249 -6.16 5.60 -18.25
C GLU A 249 -4.81 5.63 -18.98
N GLN A 250 -4.77 5.22 -20.24
CA GLN A 250 -3.55 5.16 -21.03
C GLN A 250 -2.91 6.55 -21.18
N GLY A 251 -1.64 6.65 -20.78
CA GLY A 251 -0.90 7.91 -20.77
C GLY A 251 -1.17 8.77 -19.54
N GLY A 252 -1.94 8.24 -18.57
CA GLY A 252 -2.18 8.90 -17.29
C GLY A 252 -2.74 10.30 -17.42
N GLN A 253 -2.42 11.17 -16.49
CA GLN A 253 -2.94 12.53 -16.39
C GLN A 253 -2.67 13.39 -17.62
N HIS A 254 -1.54 13.21 -18.27
CA HIS A 254 -1.14 14.02 -19.44
C HIS A 254 -2.00 13.78 -20.69
N LYS A 255 -2.66 12.62 -20.76
CA LYS A 255 -3.52 12.24 -21.89
C LYS A 255 -4.93 11.90 -21.47
N ALA A 256 -5.24 11.98 -20.19
CA ALA A 256 -6.57 11.75 -19.69
C ALA A 256 -7.54 12.78 -20.27
N GLY A 257 -8.60 12.27 -20.87
CA GLY A 257 -9.74 13.07 -21.32
C GLY A 257 -10.82 13.14 -20.26
N GLU A 258 -12.08 13.19 -20.71
CA GLU A 258 -13.21 13.03 -19.81
C GLU A 258 -13.28 11.60 -19.28
N TRP A 259 -13.72 11.45 -18.03
CA TRP A 259 -13.94 10.14 -17.43
C TRP A 259 -15.08 9.40 -18.13
N THR A 260 -14.79 8.22 -18.66
CA THR A 260 -15.74 7.45 -19.45
C THR A 260 -16.20 6.16 -18.75
N ALA A 261 -17.27 5.56 -19.28
CA ALA A 261 -17.72 4.24 -18.83
C ALA A 261 -16.68 3.12 -19.11
N ALA A 262 -15.76 3.32 -20.07
CA ALA A 262 -14.68 2.38 -20.34
C ALA A 262 -13.62 2.45 -19.23
N ASP A 263 -13.27 3.65 -18.77
CA ASP A 263 -12.33 3.87 -17.67
C ASP A 263 -12.88 3.29 -16.35
N ASP A 264 -14.19 3.53 -16.09
CA ASP A 264 -14.86 2.95 -14.89
C ASP A 264 -14.84 1.41 -14.94
N ARG A 265 -15.12 0.79 -16.08
CA ARG A 265 -15.02 -0.67 -16.20
C ARG A 265 -13.60 -1.17 -16.01
N ARG A 266 -12.59 -0.45 -16.53
CA ARG A 266 -11.18 -0.80 -16.37
C ARG A 266 -10.77 -0.75 -14.90
N LEU A 267 -11.11 0.34 -14.21
CA LEU A 267 -10.82 0.52 -12.79
C LEU A 267 -11.44 -0.62 -11.95
N ARG A 268 -12.73 -0.90 -12.14
CA ARG A 268 -13.43 -1.99 -11.42
C ARG A 268 -12.80 -3.34 -11.71
N ALA A 269 -12.43 -3.63 -12.97
CA ALA A 269 -11.81 -4.91 -13.30
C ALA A 269 -10.47 -5.12 -12.55
N LEU A 270 -9.65 -4.08 -12.42
CA LEU A 270 -8.40 -4.12 -11.65
C LEU A 270 -8.67 -4.35 -10.16
N VAL A 271 -9.59 -3.57 -9.58
CA VAL A 271 -9.93 -3.66 -8.15
C VAL A 271 -10.54 -5.02 -7.81
N ASP A 272 -11.53 -5.47 -8.58
CA ASP A 272 -12.19 -6.76 -8.38
C ASP A 272 -11.20 -7.92 -8.50
N HIS A 273 -10.24 -7.83 -9.44
CA HIS A 273 -9.23 -8.87 -9.59
C HIS A 273 -8.28 -8.88 -8.40
N ALA A 274 -7.76 -7.73 -7.96
CA ALA A 274 -6.90 -7.65 -6.79
C ALA A 274 -7.58 -8.22 -5.54
N HIS A 275 -8.84 -7.86 -5.31
CA HIS A 275 -9.61 -8.35 -4.18
C HIS A 275 -9.88 -9.86 -4.25
N ARG A 276 -10.24 -10.39 -5.43
CA ARG A 276 -10.38 -11.86 -5.61
C ARG A 276 -9.08 -12.62 -5.35
N MET A 277 -7.94 -12.02 -5.70
CA MET A 277 -6.63 -12.58 -5.41
C MET A 277 -6.23 -12.44 -3.92
N GLY A 278 -6.88 -11.56 -3.16
CA GLY A 278 -6.60 -11.31 -1.74
C GLY A 278 -5.58 -10.20 -1.48
N TYR A 279 -5.42 -9.28 -2.42
CA TYR A 279 -4.56 -8.10 -2.28
C TYR A 279 -5.36 -6.86 -1.93
N TRP A 280 -4.77 -5.97 -1.13
CA TRP A 280 -5.13 -4.55 -1.13
C TRP A 280 -4.62 -3.91 -2.43
N ILE A 281 -5.34 -2.92 -2.95
CA ILE A 281 -4.93 -2.19 -4.13
C ILE A 281 -4.82 -0.69 -3.85
N ARG A 282 -3.73 -0.10 -4.31
CA ARG A 282 -3.45 1.34 -4.27
C ARG A 282 -3.36 1.90 -5.68
N PHE A 283 -3.85 3.14 -5.83
CA PHE A 283 -3.54 3.96 -6.99
C PHE A 283 -2.96 5.29 -6.55
N TYR A 284 -1.88 5.70 -7.21
CA TYR A 284 -1.22 6.98 -7.01
C TYR A 284 -1.24 7.83 -8.29
N THR A 285 -0.68 9.06 -8.24
CA THR A 285 -0.72 10.05 -9.32
C THR A 285 -2.13 10.63 -9.56
N LEU A 286 -2.86 10.95 -8.49
CA LEU A 286 -4.24 11.42 -8.55
C LEU A 286 -4.36 12.86 -8.03
N ASP A 287 -3.81 13.82 -8.80
CA ASP A 287 -3.83 15.24 -8.47
C ASP A 287 -4.53 16.06 -9.56
N GLY A 288 -5.20 17.13 -9.17
CA GLY A 288 -5.85 18.05 -10.09
C GLY A 288 -5.88 19.46 -9.51
N PHE A 289 -5.04 20.35 -10.06
CA PHE A 289 -4.91 21.74 -9.65
C PHE A 289 -4.68 22.64 -10.85
N GLY A 290 -5.00 23.93 -10.71
CA GLY A 290 -4.83 24.94 -11.74
C GLY A 290 -3.37 25.39 -11.89
N ALA A 291 -3.07 26.03 -12.99
CA ALA A 291 -1.77 26.65 -13.22
C ALA A 291 -1.48 27.70 -12.15
N GLY A 292 -0.27 27.68 -11.56
CA GLY A 292 0.16 28.65 -10.54
C GLY A 292 -0.22 28.32 -9.11
N GLU A 293 -0.91 27.22 -8.83
CA GLU A 293 -1.12 26.71 -7.49
C GLU A 293 0.14 25.99 -6.99
N ASP A 294 1.08 26.73 -6.41
CA ASP A 294 2.31 26.18 -5.82
C ASP A 294 2.07 25.81 -4.35
N LYS A 295 1.73 24.54 -4.12
CA LYS A 295 1.59 23.95 -2.78
C LYS A 295 2.48 22.71 -2.59
N GLY A 296 3.50 22.57 -3.41
CA GLY A 296 4.38 21.40 -3.43
C GLY A 296 3.75 20.15 -4.03
N TRP A 297 2.72 20.32 -4.84
CA TRP A 297 2.07 19.21 -5.54
C TRP A 297 2.88 18.77 -6.76
N GLY A 298 2.83 17.47 -7.05
CA GLY A 298 3.58 16.89 -8.16
C GLY A 298 3.01 17.29 -9.53
N ASN A 299 3.69 18.20 -10.22
CA ASN A 299 3.25 18.67 -11.55
C ASN A 299 3.11 17.54 -12.58
N GLY A 300 3.89 16.47 -12.44
CA GLY A 300 3.86 15.30 -13.33
C GLY A 300 2.59 14.46 -13.21
N TYR A 301 1.77 14.69 -12.17
CA TYR A 301 0.60 13.88 -11.82
C TYR A 301 -0.72 14.67 -11.86
N ASN A 302 -0.71 15.81 -12.51
CA ASN A 302 -1.79 16.76 -12.51
C ASN A 302 -2.74 16.57 -13.69
N PHE A 303 -4.03 16.35 -13.41
CA PHE A 303 -5.13 16.35 -14.42
C PHE A 303 -5.48 17.75 -14.94
N GLY A 304 -4.85 18.80 -14.41
CA GLY A 304 -5.03 20.17 -14.84
C GLY A 304 -6.28 20.87 -14.28
N SER A 305 -7.17 20.16 -13.59
CA SER A 305 -8.30 20.75 -12.89
C SER A 305 -8.79 19.90 -11.72
N ARG A 306 -9.35 20.59 -10.72
CA ARG A 306 -9.99 19.93 -9.58
C ARG A 306 -11.20 19.09 -10.00
N GLU A 307 -11.95 19.51 -11.00
CA GLU A 307 -13.12 18.77 -11.49
C GLU A 307 -12.70 17.42 -12.09
N ALA A 308 -11.62 17.40 -12.88
CA ALA A 308 -11.10 16.19 -13.49
C ALA A 308 -10.63 15.17 -12.43
N VAL A 309 -9.88 15.59 -11.42
CA VAL A 309 -9.42 14.68 -10.36
C VAL A 309 -10.58 14.24 -9.45
N LEU A 310 -11.54 15.12 -9.18
CA LEU A 310 -12.71 14.80 -8.36
C LEU A 310 -13.54 13.65 -8.96
N ALA A 311 -13.68 13.60 -10.29
CA ALA A 311 -14.35 12.49 -10.97
C ALA A 311 -13.60 11.16 -10.71
N ARG A 312 -12.27 11.17 -10.75
CA ARG A 312 -11.43 9.99 -10.52
C ARG A 312 -11.41 9.55 -9.05
N TRP A 313 -11.33 10.48 -8.11
CA TRP A 313 -11.46 10.15 -6.68
C TRP A 313 -12.80 9.48 -6.37
N LYS A 314 -13.91 10.03 -6.88
CA LYS A 314 -15.24 9.43 -6.70
C LYS A 314 -15.34 8.04 -7.34
N ALA A 315 -14.77 7.87 -8.53
CA ALA A 315 -14.73 6.56 -9.18
C ALA A 315 -13.89 5.55 -8.39
N ALA A 316 -12.72 5.94 -7.87
CA ALA A 316 -11.87 5.10 -7.05
C ALA A 316 -12.56 4.67 -5.75
N ILE A 317 -13.24 5.61 -5.06
CA ILE A 317 -14.05 5.32 -3.88
C ILE A 317 -15.17 4.33 -4.22
N ALA A 318 -15.91 4.58 -5.28
CA ALA A 318 -17.04 3.74 -5.70
C ALA A 318 -16.62 2.35 -6.22
N ALA A 319 -15.38 2.22 -6.72
CA ALA A 319 -14.80 0.95 -7.13
C ALA A 319 -14.24 0.14 -5.96
N GLY A 320 -14.09 0.72 -4.77
CA GLY A 320 -13.55 0.04 -3.59
C GLY A 320 -12.02 -0.02 -3.55
N VAL A 321 -11.32 0.96 -4.16
CA VAL A 321 -9.87 1.09 -4.03
C VAL A 321 -9.51 1.22 -2.55
N ASN A 322 -8.49 0.48 -2.10
CA ASN A 322 -8.14 0.44 -0.68
C ASN A 322 -7.34 1.67 -0.24
N LEU A 323 -6.37 2.11 -1.05
CA LEU A 323 -5.56 3.29 -0.78
C LEU A 323 -5.60 4.22 -2.01
N ILE A 324 -6.04 5.46 -1.81
CA ILE A 324 -6.10 6.48 -2.85
C ILE A 324 -5.05 7.53 -2.52
N ALA A 325 -4.02 7.62 -3.35
CA ALA A 325 -2.89 8.48 -3.10
C ALA A 325 -2.99 9.80 -3.88
N SER A 326 -2.78 10.90 -3.19
CA SER A 326 -2.80 12.25 -3.74
C SER A 326 -1.93 13.19 -2.92
N ASP A 327 -1.38 14.23 -3.53
CA ASP A 327 -0.70 15.33 -2.86
C ASP A 327 -1.72 16.32 -2.23
N GLN A 328 -2.96 16.29 -2.70
CA GLN A 328 -4.06 17.16 -2.27
C GLN A 328 -4.84 16.55 -1.08
N TYR A 329 -4.16 16.38 0.04
CA TYR A 329 -4.67 15.63 1.21
C TYR A 329 -6.02 16.12 1.71
N GLU A 330 -6.15 17.44 1.92
CA GLU A 330 -7.35 18.04 2.47
C GLU A 330 -8.53 17.97 1.50
N ASP A 331 -8.26 18.13 0.20
CA ASP A 331 -9.29 18.05 -0.85
C ASP A 331 -9.81 16.62 -1.00
N LEU A 332 -8.92 15.62 -1.03
CA LEU A 332 -9.31 14.22 -1.09
C LEU A 332 -10.07 13.80 0.18
N ALA A 333 -9.58 14.19 1.37
CA ALA A 333 -10.27 13.92 2.62
C ALA A 333 -11.69 14.48 2.67
N ALA A 334 -11.92 15.65 2.08
CA ALA A 334 -13.25 16.24 2.00
C ALA A 334 -14.23 15.43 1.12
N VAL A 335 -13.72 14.70 0.14
CA VAL A 335 -14.52 13.82 -0.75
C VAL A 335 -14.81 12.48 -0.09
N MET A 336 -13.93 12.01 0.79
CA MET A 336 -14.03 10.69 1.45
C MET A 336 -14.96 10.71 2.69
N ARG A 337 -15.35 11.88 3.18
CA ARG A 337 -16.30 12.06 4.29
C ARG A 337 -17.73 12.01 3.81
#